data_a506ef15aa3fd1ce4d73d302511e0c9e
#
_entry.id   a506ef15aa3fd1ce4d73d302511e0c9e
#
_cell.length_a   1.000
_cell.length_b   1.000
_cell.length_c   1.000
_cell.angle_alpha   90.00
_cell.angle_beta   90.00
_cell.angle_gamma   90.00
#
_symmetry.space_group_name_H-M   'P 1'
#
loop_
_entity.id
_entity.type
_entity.pdbx_description
1 polymer ?
#
loop_
_entity_poly.entity_id
_entity_poly.type
_entity_poly.pdbx_seq_one_letter_code
_entity_poly.pdbx_strand_id
1 'polypeptide(L)'
;MKDTTMSLTTVADRISTSWARTVLYCLAGIGSIWTARRLQDLISFVHFHFIRTSSLHRLKAPDTSGPPWALITGASDGIGKGFAQELCDEGFNVILHGRNEQKLHAVREELLTQFPQGSIEIFTLDAATIATSHATLSDLLHQRFSRLSLRLLINNVATTTHPLFNPLSNRTAQAIAQGIEGTAHLPTQITRALLPLLHRHQPASILNIGSGVSELPAPYLTFYSAAKAYNKTFSANLAAELQAEEGWGEVEVLALLVGMVATNTPATREASFLVPSARGFARCCLGAVGCGRRVVWPYWPHAVQFGGMVGWLPGWVLERAVLGIVAEERGKNGVAGKDKVL
;
A
#
# COMPACT_ATOMS: atom_id res chain seq x y z
N MET A 1 59.24 53.71 -15.53
CA MET A 1 58.10 52.95 -16.13
C MET A 1 58.35 51.46 -15.90
N LYS A 2 57.67 50.85 -14.97
CA LYS A 2 57.76 49.37 -14.76
C LYS A 2 56.79 48.71 -15.69
N ASP A 3 57.34 47.92 -16.59
CA ASP A 3 56.56 47.08 -17.51
C ASP A 3 55.70 46.07 -16.73
N THR A 4 54.38 46.24 -16.79
CA THR A 4 53.40 45.33 -16.23
C THR A 4 52.79 44.50 -17.36
N THR A 5 53.64 43.79 -18.10
CA THR A 5 53.17 42.77 -19.02
C THR A 5 53.00 41.46 -18.28
N MET A 6 51.81 41.22 -17.75
CA MET A 6 51.41 39.90 -17.21
C MET A 6 51.37 38.91 -18.35
N SER A 7 52.21 37.86 -18.29
CA SER A 7 52.30 36.82 -19.34
C SER A 7 50.91 36.16 -19.55
N LEU A 8 50.57 35.89 -20.80
CA LEU A 8 49.31 35.19 -21.18
C LEU A 8 49.18 33.84 -20.48
N THR A 9 50.30 33.17 -20.17
CA THR A 9 50.32 31.94 -19.38
C THR A 9 49.83 32.16 -17.95
N THR A 10 50.24 33.24 -17.28
CA THR A 10 49.81 33.60 -15.91
C THR A 10 48.32 33.94 -15.84
N VAL A 11 47.79 34.54 -16.90
CA VAL A 11 46.33 34.82 -17.02
C VAL A 11 45.55 33.51 -17.26
N ALA A 12 46.02 32.63 -18.16
CA ALA A 12 45.41 31.34 -18.41
C ALA A 12 45.40 30.42 -17.16
N ASP A 13 46.52 30.40 -16.40
CA ASP A 13 46.60 29.65 -15.13
C ASP A 13 45.66 30.22 -14.05
N ARG A 14 45.52 31.51 -13.94
CA ARG A 14 44.57 32.15 -12.99
C ARG A 14 43.12 31.86 -13.38
N ILE A 15 42.78 31.90 -14.66
CA ILE A 15 41.46 31.56 -15.16
C ILE A 15 41.17 30.06 -14.92
N SER A 16 42.10 29.16 -15.24
CA SER A 16 41.92 27.74 -15.03
C SER A 16 41.74 27.36 -13.54
N THR A 17 42.54 27.98 -12.66
CA THR A 17 42.38 27.78 -11.20
C THR A 17 41.08 28.39 -10.65
N SER A 18 40.61 29.50 -11.20
CA SER A 18 39.33 30.12 -10.83
C SER A 18 38.15 29.21 -11.23
N TRP A 19 38.15 28.69 -12.47
CA TRP A 19 37.14 27.75 -12.96
C TRP A 19 37.12 26.47 -12.14
N ALA A 20 38.28 25.89 -11.86
CA ALA A 20 38.37 24.66 -11.06
C ALA A 20 37.81 24.87 -9.63
N ARG A 21 38.08 26.02 -8.99
CA ARG A 21 37.50 26.37 -7.70
C ARG A 21 36.00 26.55 -7.77
N THR A 22 35.47 27.22 -8.79
CA THR A 22 34.02 27.40 -8.97
C THR A 22 33.35 26.07 -9.16
N VAL A 23 33.87 25.17 -9.99
CA VAL A 23 33.35 23.80 -10.17
C VAL A 23 33.37 23.04 -8.84
N LEU A 24 34.47 23.11 -8.10
CA LEU A 24 34.58 22.43 -6.79
C LEU A 24 33.54 22.94 -5.80
N TYR A 25 33.31 24.26 -5.70
CA TYR A 25 32.27 24.80 -4.83
C TYR A 25 30.86 24.40 -5.28
N CYS A 26 30.59 24.38 -6.59
CA CYS A 26 29.31 23.89 -7.11
C CYS A 26 29.07 22.41 -6.75
N LEU A 27 30.08 21.56 -6.96
CA LEU A 27 30.01 20.14 -6.61
C LEU A 27 29.86 19.94 -5.10
N ALA A 28 30.59 20.70 -4.28
CA ALA A 28 30.44 20.66 -2.83
C ALA A 28 29.05 21.10 -2.38
N GLY A 29 28.49 22.16 -2.99
CA GLY A 29 27.13 22.62 -2.74
C GLY A 29 26.06 21.58 -3.09
N ILE A 30 26.16 20.98 -4.29
CA ILE A 30 25.28 19.88 -4.73
C ILE A 30 25.41 18.67 -3.79
N GLY A 31 26.63 18.28 -3.45
CA GLY A 31 26.89 17.19 -2.52
C GLY A 31 26.33 17.45 -1.12
N SER A 32 26.44 18.68 -0.61
CA SER A 32 25.88 19.08 0.68
C SER A 32 24.35 19.02 0.69
N ILE A 33 23.70 19.53 -0.35
CA ILE A 33 22.24 19.46 -0.50
C ILE A 33 21.77 18.01 -0.60
N TRP A 34 22.47 17.21 -1.38
CA TRP A 34 22.15 15.78 -1.51
C TRP A 34 22.29 15.04 -0.18
N THR A 35 23.40 15.26 0.54
CA THR A 35 23.66 14.65 1.84
C THR A 35 22.61 15.09 2.88
N ALA A 36 22.27 16.38 2.92
CA ALA A 36 21.24 16.91 3.80
C ALA A 36 19.86 16.25 3.54
N ARG A 37 19.48 16.07 2.27
CA ARG A 37 18.25 15.35 1.90
C ARG A 37 18.28 13.90 2.36
N ARG A 38 19.39 13.19 2.16
CA ARG A 38 19.52 11.80 2.62
C ARG A 38 19.47 11.66 4.14
N LEU A 39 20.05 12.60 4.85
CA LEU A 39 19.95 12.65 6.31
C LEU A 39 18.51 12.91 6.76
N GLN A 40 17.80 13.82 6.10
CA GLN A 40 16.39 14.09 6.34
C GLN A 40 15.53 12.84 6.06
N ASP A 41 15.78 12.11 4.95
CA ASP A 41 15.10 10.86 4.63
C ASP A 41 15.31 9.82 5.73
N LEU A 42 16.55 9.67 6.21
CA LEU A 42 16.91 8.74 7.30
C LEU A 42 16.22 9.12 8.62
N ILE A 43 16.26 10.38 9.01
CA ILE A 43 15.58 10.88 10.22
C ILE A 43 14.08 10.63 10.10
N SER A 44 13.50 10.92 8.94
CA SER A 44 12.08 10.71 8.67
C SER A 44 11.69 9.23 8.69
N PHE A 45 12.57 8.34 8.20
CA PHE A 45 12.42 6.89 8.27
C PHE A 45 12.44 6.40 9.72
N VAL A 46 13.47 6.80 10.50
CA VAL A 46 13.60 6.40 11.91
C VAL A 46 12.42 6.92 12.73
N HIS A 47 12.05 8.18 12.54
CA HIS A 47 10.89 8.75 13.23
C HIS A 47 9.60 7.98 12.91
N PHE A 48 9.33 7.70 11.64
CA PHE A 48 8.10 7.03 11.21
C PHE A 48 8.00 5.60 11.75
N HIS A 49 9.07 4.83 11.70
CA HIS A 49 9.03 3.39 12.02
C HIS A 49 9.28 3.07 13.49
N PHE A 50 9.97 3.95 14.24
CA PHE A 50 10.45 3.59 15.60
C PHE A 50 10.08 4.59 16.70
N ILE A 51 9.73 5.82 16.34
CA ILE A 51 9.47 6.87 17.34
C ILE A 51 8.00 7.26 17.38
N ARG A 52 7.38 7.40 16.20
CA ARG A 52 6.01 7.90 16.07
C ARG A 52 4.99 6.91 16.65
N THR A 53 4.03 7.44 17.40
CA THR A 53 2.85 6.70 17.85
C THR A 53 1.71 6.81 16.82
N SER A 54 0.90 5.77 16.70
CA SER A 54 -0.30 5.76 15.85
C SER A 54 -1.37 6.72 16.38
N SER A 55 -2.10 7.34 15.47
CA SER A 55 -3.31 8.10 15.80
C SER A 55 -4.60 7.25 15.74
N LEU A 56 -4.48 5.93 15.70
CA LEU A 56 -5.62 5.00 15.67
C LEU A 56 -6.61 5.25 16.82
N HIS A 57 -6.10 5.66 17.99
CA HIS A 57 -6.92 6.01 19.16
C HIS A 57 -7.93 7.13 18.86
N ARG A 58 -7.64 8.04 17.94
CA ARG A 58 -8.57 9.11 17.54
C ARG A 58 -9.83 8.55 16.87
N LEU A 59 -9.70 7.43 16.15
CA LEU A 59 -10.83 6.75 15.52
C LEU A 59 -11.73 6.04 16.53
N LYS A 60 -11.24 5.87 17.79
CA LYS A 60 -11.99 5.26 18.91
C LYS A 60 -12.69 6.29 19.79
N ALA A 61 -12.57 7.58 19.46
CA ALA A 61 -13.23 8.64 20.23
C ALA A 61 -14.74 8.36 20.32
N PRO A 62 -15.31 8.47 21.54
CA PRO A 62 -16.75 8.25 21.74
C PRO A 62 -17.57 9.15 20.82
N ASP A 63 -18.52 8.55 20.12
CA ASP A 63 -19.52 9.22 19.34
C ASP A 63 -20.91 8.80 19.85
N THR A 64 -21.90 9.64 19.66
CA THR A 64 -23.30 9.34 19.94
C THR A 64 -23.82 8.10 19.21
N SER A 65 -23.13 7.69 18.13
CA SER A 65 -23.47 6.55 17.29
C SER A 65 -22.94 5.19 17.81
N GLY A 66 -22.28 5.16 18.98
CA GLY A 66 -21.77 3.94 19.59
C GLY A 66 -20.30 3.61 19.26
N PRO A 67 -19.87 2.36 19.49
CA PRO A 67 -18.48 1.96 19.27
C PRO A 67 -18.06 2.01 17.80
N PRO A 68 -16.77 2.26 17.50
CA PRO A 68 -16.28 2.42 16.14
C PRO A 68 -16.32 1.10 15.36
N TRP A 69 -16.67 1.21 14.09
CA TRP A 69 -16.70 0.10 13.15
C TRP A 69 -15.61 0.23 12.09
N ALA A 70 -15.06 -0.91 11.69
CA ALA A 70 -14.14 -1.04 10.58
C ALA A 70 -14.67 -2.02 9.55
N LEU A 71 -14.70 -1.63 8.27
CA LEU A 71 -15.01 -2.53 7.16
C LEU A 71 -13.72 -3.02 6.52
N ILE A 72 -13.54 -4.35 6.39
CA ILE A 72 -12.35 -4.98 5.85
C ILE A 72 -12.72 -5.80 4.63
N THR A 73 -12.25 -5.41 3.45
CA THR A 73 -12.46 -6.20 2.25
C THR A 73 -11.44 -7.33 2.14
N GLY A 74 -11.90 -8.53 1.70
CA GLY A 74 -11.04 -9.72 1.64
C GLY A 74 -10.64 -10.24 3.02
N ALA A 75 -11.57 -10.19 4.00
CA ALA A 75 -11.33 -10.54 5.40
C ALA A 75 -11.32 -12.05 5.67
N SER A 76 -11.59 -12.90 4.67
CA SER A 76 -11.73 -14.34 4.85
C SER A 76 -10.40 -15.09 5.05
N ASP A 77 -9.24 -14.46 4.79
CA ASP A 77 -7.92 -15.08 4.92
C ASP A 77 -6.80 -14.01 4.90
N GLY A 78 -5.56 -14.45 5.17
CA GLY A 78 -4.33 -13.66 4.98
C GLY A 78 -4.34 -12.32 5.71
N ILE A 79 -3.92 -11.26 4.99
CA ILE A 79 -3.78 -9.92 5.55
C ILE A 79 -5.12 -9.36 6.07
N GLY A 80 -6.24 -9.62 5.35
CA GLY A 80 -7.57 -9.15 5.77
C GLY A 80 -8.02 -9.77 7.08
N LYS A 81 -7.80 -11.08 7.28
CA LYS A 81 -8.04 -11.75 8.57
C LYS A 81 -7.11 -11.18 9.66
N GLY A 82 -5.84 -10.92 9.33
CA GLY A 82 -4.90 -10.28 10.25
C GLY A 82 -5.37 -8.89 10.71
N PHE A 83 -5.95 -8.09 9.83
CA PHE A 83 -6.58 -6.81 10.19
C PHE A 83 -7.78 -7.01 11.11
N ALA A 84 -8.64 -8.00 10.83
CA ALA A 84 -9.81 -8.26 11.67
C ALA A 84 -9.38 -8.64 13.10
N GLN A 85 -8.38 -9.50 13.26
CA GLN A 85 -7.81 -9.87 14.56
C GLN A 85 -7.25 -8.67 15.32
N GLU A 86 -6.44 -7.83 14.64
CA GLU A 86 -5.79 -6.70 15.28
C GLU A 86 -6.80 -5.60 15.66
N LEU A 87 -7.82 -5.37 14.81
CA LEU A 87 -8.86 -4.38 15.10
C LEU A 87 -9.80 -4.81 16.23
N CYS A 88 -10.14 -6.09 16.33
CA CYS A 88 -10.88 -6.61 17.49
C CYS A 88 -10.08 -6.43 18.79
N ASP A 89 -8.77 -6.69 18.75
CA ASP A 89 -7.86 -6.47 19.89
C ASP A 89 -7.77 -4.98 20.28
N GLU A 90 -7.85 -4.09 19.30
CA GLU A 90 -7.91 -2.64 19.49
C GLU A 90 -9.31 -2.13 19.91
N GLY A 91 -10.32 -3.00 20.04
CA GLY A 91 -11.66 -2.66 20.50
C GLY A 91 -12.59 -2.08 19.42
N PHE A 92 -12.30 -2.31 18.15
CA PHE A 92 -13.23 -2.02 17.05
C PHE A 92 -14.23 -3.15 16.85
N ASN A 93 -15.45 -2.80 16.49
CA ASN A 93 -16.35 -3.72 15.82
C ASN A 93 -15.93 -3.87 14.35
N VAL A 94 -16.10 -5.04 13.77
CA VAL A 94 -15.63 -5.31 12.41
C VAL A 94 -16.71 -5.83 11.48
N ILE A 95 -16.67 -5.39 10.23
CA ILE A 95 -17.46 -5.92 9.13
C ILE A 95 -16.52 -6.70 8.22
N LEU A 96 -16.69 -8.03 8.21
CA LEU A 96 -15.90 -8.93 7.39
C LEU A 96 -16.52 -9.03 6.00
N HIS A 97 -15.85 -8.44 4.99
CA HIS A 97 -16.31 -8.55 3.61
C HIS A 97 -15.48 -9.57 2.84
N GLY A 98 -16.16 -10.34 1.99
CA GLY A 98 -15.58 -11.29 1.05
C GLY A 98 -16.65 -12.01 0.23
N ARG A 99 -16.23 -12.84 -0.73
CA ARG A 99 -17.14 -13.58 -1.63
C ARG A 99 -17.57 -14.96 -1.08
N ASN A 100 -16.77 -15.53 -0.19
CA ASN A 100 -17.05 -16.87 0.37
C ASN A 100 -17.60 -16.73 1.79
N GLU A 101 -18.91 -16.89 1.90
CA GLU A 101 -19.65 -16.73 3.15
C GLU A 101 -19.24 -17.75 4.21
N GLN A 102 -19.01 -19.00 3.83
CA GLN A 102 -18.59 -20.05 4.76
C GLN A 102 -17.24 -19.73 5.43
N LYS A 103 -16.27 -19.25 4.64
CA LYS A 103 -14.97 -18.81 5.19
C LYS A 103 -15.12 -17.59 6.11
N LEU A 104 -16.01 -16.65 5.78
CA LEU A 104 -16.28 -15.49 6.64
C LEU A 104 -16.91 -15.91 7.95
N HIS A 105 -17.86 -16.87 7.94
CA HIS A 105 -18.43 -17.43 9.17
C HIS A 105 -17.36 -18.11 10.03
N ALA A 106 -16.48 -18.91 9.45
CA ALA A 106 -15.39 -19.54 10.20
C ALA A 106 -14.46 -18.50 10.86
N VAL A 107 -14.11 -17.43 10.15
CA VAL A 107 -13.30 -16.32 10.72
C VAL A 107 -14.07 -15.60 11.82
N ARG A 108 -15.38 -15.36 11.63
CA ARG A 108 -16.23 -14.72 12.63
C ARG A 108 -16.27 -15.52 13.94
N GLU A 109 -16.51 -16.83 13.87
CA GLU A 109 -16.53 -17.69 15.07
C GLU A 109 -15.18 -17.73 15.79
N GLU A 110 -14.08 -17.80 15.04
CA GLU A 110 -12.74 -17.72 15.60
C GLU A 110 -12.50 -16.40 16.34
N LEU A 111 -12.90 -15.28 15.75
CA LEU A 111 -12.76 -13.96 16.35
C LEU A 111 -13.66 -13.79 17.57
N LEU A 112 -14.90 -14.24 17.54
CA LEU A 112 -15.81 -14.18 18.70
C LEU A 112 -15.33 -15.03 19.88
N THR A 113 -14.63 -16.14 19.60
CA THR A 113 -13.98 -16.95 20.64
C THR A 113 -12.84 -16.18 21.32
N GLN A 114 -12.07 -15.42 20.56
CA GLN A 114 -10.94 -14.64 21.08
C GLN A 114 -11.38 -13.29 21.68
N PHE A 115 -12.42 -12.68 21.13
CA PHE A 115 -12.91 -11.35 21.47
C PHE A 115 -14.44 -11.37 21.72
N PRO A 116 -14.93 -11.98 22.80
CA PRO A 116 -16.35 -12.22 23.02
C PRO A 116 -17.19 -10.95 23.20
N GLN A 117 -16.58 -9.82 23.48
CA GLN A 117 -17.25 -8.52 23.64
C GLN A 117 -17.37 -7.75 22.31
N GLY A 118 -16.71 -8.20 21.24
CA GLY A 118 -16.72 -7.55 19.93
C GLY A 118 -18.01 -7.85 19.15
N SER A 119 -18.46 -6.89 18.37
CA SER A 119 -19.52 -7.12 17.38
C SER A 119 -18.88 -7.37 16.01
N ILE A 120 -19.27 -8.47 15.38
CA ILE A 120 -18.70 -8.89 14.09
C ILE A 120 -19.84 -9.17 13.11
N GLU A 121 -19.91 -8.38 12.05
CA GLU A 121 -20.84 -8.56 10.95
C GLU A 121 -20.16 -9.19 9.73
N ILE A 122 -20.96 -9.90 8.92
CA ILE A 122 -20.53 -10.44 7.64
C ILE A 122 -21.24 -9.69 6.52
N PHE A 123 -20.46 -9.30 5.52
CA PHE A 123 -20.96 -8.68 4.29
C PHE A 123 -20.44 -9.44 3.08
N THR A 124 -21.28 -10.26 2.47
CA THR A 124 -20.94 -11.04 1.28
C THR A 124 -21.25 -10.24 0.03
N LEU A 125 -20.23 -9.99 -0.80
CA LEU A 125 -20.36 -9.33 -2.10
C LEU A 125 -19.27 -9.86 -3.03
N ASP A 126 -19.66 -10.20 -4.27
CA ASP A 126 -18.71 -10.56 -5.32
C ASP A 126 -18.42 -9.34 -6.21
N ALA A 127 -17.15 -9.08 -6.49
CA ALA A 127 -16.72 -8.04 -7.40
C ALA A 127 -17.38 -8.14 -8.78
N ALA A 128 -17.62 -9.37 -9.27
CA ALA A 128 -18.25 -9.60 -10.56
C ALA A 128 -19.70 -9.10 -10.64
N THR A 129 -20.41 -8.98 -9.51
CA THR A 129 -21.80 -8.51 -9.47
C THR A 129 -21.92 -6.97 -9.45
N ILE A 130 -20.84 -6.26 -9.12
CA ILE A 130 -20.84 -4.80 -9.01
C ILE A 130 -20.86 -4.14 -10.38
N ALA A 131 -20.24 -4.74 -11.39
CA ALA A 131 -20.14 -4.19 -12.74
C ALA A 131 -21.49 -3.94 -13.41
N THR A 132 -22.56 -4.57 -12.91
CA THR A 132 -23.90 -4.52 -13.51
C THR A 132 -24.87 -3.53 -12.82
N SER A 133 -24.51 -2.92 -11.67
CA SER A 133 -25.47 -2.19 -10.87
C SER A 133 -24.89 -1.14 -9.91
N HIS A 134 -24.24 -0.08 -10.44
CA HIS A 134 -23.55 0.95 -9.63
C HIS A 134 -24.47 1.70 -8.65
N ALA A 135 -25.71 1.98 -9.00
CA ALA A 135 -26.66 2.65 -8.10
C ALA A 135 -27.03 1.77 -6.90
N THR A 136 -27.17 0.46 -7.12
CA THR A 136 -27.52 -0.52 -6.10
C THR A 136 -26.43 -0.75 -5.05
N LEU A 137 -25.13 -0.59 -5.38
CA LEU A 137 -24.06 -0.77 -4.39
C LEU A 137 -24.08 0.35 -3.32
N SER A 138 -24.21 1.60 -3.74
CA SER A 138 -24.30 2.72 -2.78
C SER A 138 -25.52 2.61 -1.88
N ASP A 139 -26.69 2.29 -2.46
CA ASP A 139 -27.90 2.13 -1.70
C ASP A 139 -27.83 0.96 -0.72
N LEU A 140 -27.27 -0.17 -1.17
CA LEU A 140 -27.07 -1.37 -0.34
C LEU A 140 -26.16 -1.07 0.86
N LEU A 141 -25.00 -0.44 0.63
CA LEU A 141 -24.04 -0.12 1.68
C LEU A 141 -24.61 0.93 2.64
N HIS A 142 -25.29 1.94 2.11
CA HIS A 142 -25.92 2.96 2.93
C HIS A 142 -27.05 2.38 3.79
N GLN A 143 -27.94 1.59 3.22
CA GLN A 143 -29.03 0.95 3.95
C GLN A 143 -28.51 0.05 5.07
N ARG A 144 -27.42 -0.69 4.81
CA ARG A 144 -26.88 -1.66 5.75
C ARG A 144 -26.06 -1.01 6.87
N PHE A 145 -25.27 0.01 6.56
CA PHE A 145 -24.27 0.55 7.48
C PHE A 145 -24.55 1.97 7.97
N SER A 146 -25.62 2.64 7.53
CA SER A 146 -25.93 4.02 7.89
C SER A 146 -26.09 4.28 9.41
N ARG A 147 -26.38 3.24 10.18
CA ARG A 147 -26.54 3.30 11.65
C ARG A 147 -25.24 3.00 12.41
N LEU A 148 -24.20 2.58 11.71
CA LEU A 148 -22.93 2.20 12.31
C LEU A 148 -21.97 3.38 12.29
N SER A 149 -21.23 3.59 13.37
CA SER A 149 -20.12 4.56 13.42
C SER A 149 -18.92 4.05 12.62
N LEU A 150 -19.05 3.99 11.28
CA LEU A 150 -18.00 3.51 10.39
C LEU A 150 -16.88 4.54 10.30
N ARG A 151 -15.72 4.23 10.88
CA ARG A 151 -14.55 5.11 10.95
C ARG A 151 -13.34 4.59 10.21
N LEU A 152 -13.36 3.33 9.80
CA LEU A 152 -12.22 2.74 9.10
C LEU A 152 -12.70 1.86 7.94
N LEU A 153 -12.17 2.14 6.75
CA LEU A 153 -12.33 1.30 5.58
C LEU A 153 -10.96 0.72 5.19
N ILE A 154 -10.87 -0.61 5.11
CA ILE A 154 -9.65 -1.30 4.66
C ILE A 154 -9.94 -2.00 3.33
N ASN A 155 -9.45 -1.43 2.26
CA ASN A 155 -9.48 -2.00 0.92
C ASN A 155 -8.28 -2.94 0.76
N ASN A 156 -8.48 -4.20 1.15
CA ASN A 156 -7.44 -5.22 1.12
C ASN A 156 -7.65 -6.24 -0.01
N VAL A 157 -8.89 -6.42 -0.49
CA VAL A 157 -9.15 -7.39 -1.56
C VAL A 157 -8.25 -7.15 -2.77
N ALA A 158 -7.72 -8.23 -3.31
CA ALA A 158 -7.05 -8.25 -4.59
C ALA A 158 -7.34 -9.59 -5.28
N THR A 159 -7.66 -9.54 -6.56
CA THR A 159 -7.93 -10.73 -7.35
C THR A 159 -6.70 -11.08 -8.16
N THR A 160 -6.09 -12.22 -7.83
CA THR A 160 -5.05 -12.83 -8.66
C THR A 160 -5.67 -13.99 -9.46
N THR A 161 -5.18 -14.18 -10.68
CA THR A 161 -5.62 -15.28 -11.55
C THR A 161 -4.54 -16.35 -11.61
N HIS A 162 -4.92 -17.60 -11.54
CA HIS A 162 -3.99 -18.73 -11.61
C HIS A 162 -3.81 -19.24 -13.05
N PRO A 163 -2.61 -19.73 -13.39
CA PRO A 163 -1.37 -19.69 -12.61
C PRO A 163 -0.85 -18.25 -12.46
N LEU A 164 -0.25 -17.93 -11.32
CA LEU A 164 0.09 -16.54 -10.94
C LEU A 164 1.05 -15.88 -11.95
N PHE A 165 2.17 -16.53 -12.25
CA PHE A 165 3.21 -16.00 -13.15
C PHE A 165 3.04 -16.52 -14.59
N ASN A 166 1.90 -16.21 -15.23
CA ASN A 166 1.60 -16.63 -16.60
C ASN A 166 1.79 -15.46 -17.58
N PRO A 167 2.40 -15.67 -18.76
CA PRO A 167 2.51 -14.64 -19.78
C PRO A 167 1.15 -14.01 -20.12
N LEU A 168 1.15 -12.71 -20.43
CA LEU A 168 -0.09 -11.99 -20.76
C LEU A 168 -0.80 -12.63 -21.97
N SER A 169 -0.03 -13.10 -22.97
CA SER A 169 -0.55 -13.79 -24.16
C SER A 169 -1.36 -15.05 -23.84
N ASN A 170 -1.08 -15.70 -22.69
CA ASN A 170 -1.75 -16.92 -22.27
C ASN A 170 -2.90 -16.65 -21.27
N ARG A 171 -3.23 -15.38 -21.02
CA ARG A 171 -4.36 -14.98 -20.17
C ARG A 171 -5.63 -14.82 -20.99
N THR A 172 -6.74 -15.33 -20.48
CA THR A 172 -8.04 -15.05 -21.07
C THR A 172 -8.48 -13.61 -20.78
N ALA A 173 -9.25 -13.00 -21.70
CA ALA A 173 -9.83 -11.67 -21.48
C ALA A 173 -10.65 -11.61 -20.19
N GLN A 174 -11.38 -12.67 -19.86
CA GLN A 174 -12.15 -12.78 -18.61
C GLN A 174 -11.26 -12.76 -17.37
N ALA A 175 -10.13 -13.48 -17.37
CA ALA A 175 -9.18 -13.48 -16.25
C ALA A 175 -8.57 -12.10 -16.01
N ILE A 176 -8.24 -11.38 -17.09
CA ILE A 176 -7.73 -10.01 -17.02
C ILE A 176 -8.81 -9.07 -16.44
N ALA A 177 -10.03 -9.13 -16.97
CA ALA A 177 -11.15 -8.32 -16.50
C ALA A 177 -11.43 -8.56 -15.00
N GLN A 178 -11.52 -9.82 -14.56
CA GLN A 178 -11.74 -10.17 -13.15
C GLN A 178 -10.60 -9.66 -12.24
N GLY A 179 -9.35 -9.73 -12.72
CA GLY A 179 -8.18 -9.23 -11.97
C GLY A 179 -8.24 -7.71 -11.76
N ILE A 180 -8.59 -6.95 -12.79
CA ILE A 180 -8.74 -5.49 -12.73
C ILE A 180 -9.97 -5.12 -11.89
N GLU A 181 -11.10 -5.78 -12.12
CA GLU A 181 -12.35 -5.57 -11.39
C GLU A 181 -12.16 -5.71 -9.89
N GLY A 182 -11.63 -6.85 -9.43
CA GLY A 182 -11.45 -7.11 -8.00
C GLY A 182 -10.33 -6.29 -7.36
N THR A 183 -9.31 -5.87 -8.12
CA THR A 183 -8.14 -5.19 -7.54
C THR A 183 -8.22 -3.67 -7.62
N ALA A 184 -8.81 -3.11 -8.68
CA ALA A 184 -8.88 -1.67 -8.89
C ALA A 184 -10.32 -1.12 -8.77
N HIS A 185 -11.27 -1.70 -9.52
CA HIS A 185 -12.63 -1.15 -9.60
C HIS A 185 -13.40 -1.32 -8.29
N LEU A 186 -13.41 -2.51 -7.70
CA LEU A 186 -14.12 -2.79 -6.44
C LEU A 186 -13.70 -1.85 -5.29
N PRO A 187 -12.41 -1.65 -4.97
CA PRO A 187 -12.00 -0.70 -3.93
C PRO A 187 -12.46 0.72 -4.22
N THR A 188 -12.42 1.16 -5.47
CA THR A 188 -12.89 2.48 -5.90
C THR A 188 -14.37 2.65 -5.65
N GLN A 189 -15.21 1.67 -6.03
CA GLN A 189 -16.66 1.74 -5.87
C GLN A 189 -17.07 1.66 -4.40
N ILE A 190 -16.44 0.78 -3.61
CA ILE A 190 -16.72 0.71 -2.16
C ILE A 190 -16.33 2.04 -1.48
N THR A 191 -15.16 2.58 -1.81
CA THR A 191 -14.70 3.87 -1.28
C THR A 191 -15.70 4.97 -1.62
N ARG A 192 -16.07 5.13 -2.90
CA ARG A 192 -17.05 6.13 -3.35
C ARG A 192 -18.36 6.02 -2.60
N ALA A 193 -18.88 4.81 -2.44
CA ALA A 193 -20.16 4.55 -1.80
C ALA A 193 -20.14 4.83 -0.29
N LEU A 194 -19.00 4.64 0.38
CA LEU A 194 -18.86 4.82 1.83
C LEU A 194 -18.31 6.19 2.23
N LEU A 195 -17.79 7.00 1.30
CA LEU A 195 -17.29 8.35 1.60
C LEU A 195 -18.26 9.19 2.42
N PRO A 196 -19.59 9.29 2.08
CA PRO A 196 -20.53 10.09 2.87
C PRO A 196 -20.67 9.60 4.33
N LEU A 197 -20.53 8.28 4.54
CA LEU A 197 -20.62 7.68 5.86
C LEU A 197 -19.37 7.95 6.68
N LEU A 198 -18.18 7.81 6.07
CA LEU A 198 -16.90 8.13 6.68
C LEU A 198 -16.81 9.63 7.02
N HIS A 199 -17.31 10.49 6.14
CA HIS A 199 -17.40 11.93 6.40
C HIS A 199 -18.28 12.25 7.61
N ARG A 200 -19.43 11.58 7.75
CA ARG A 200 -20.35 11.78 8.89
C ARG A 200 -19.69 11.41 10.23
N HIS A 201 -18.83 10.40 10.24
CA HIS A 201 -18.22 9.83 11.45
C HIS A 201 -16.73 10.17 11.58
N GLN A 202 -16.33 11.38 11.15
CA GLN A 202 -14.96 11.85 11.34
C GLN A 202 -14.56 11.93 12.82
N PRO A 203 -13.28 11.71 13.19
CA PRO A 203 -12.18 11.35 12.28
C PRO A 203 -12.32 9.94 11.71
N ALA A 204 -11.95 9.75 10.44
CA ALA A 204 -12.03 8.48 9.73
C ALA A 204 -10.78 8.22 8.87
N SER A 205 -10.54 6.95 8.52
CA SER A 205 -9.39 6.58 7.67
C SER A 205 -9.78 5.55 6.62
N ILE A 206 -9.17 5.66 5.45
CA ILE A 206 -9.25 4.72 4.33
C ILE A 206 -7.86 4.16 4.09
N LEU A 207 -7.68 2.86 4.30
CA LEU A 207 -6.43 2.15 4.10
C LEU A 207 -6.53 1.29 2.85
N ASN A 208 -5.78 1.63 1.81
CA ASN A 208 -5.74 0.89 0.56
C ASN A 208 -4.47 0.03 0.51
N ILE A 209 -4.60 -1.29 0.47
CA ILE A 209 -3.47 -2.21 0.43
C ILE A 209 -2.89 -2.24 -0.98
N GLY A 210 -1.75 -1.56 -1.13
CA GLY A 210 -0.93 -1.52 -2.33
C GLY A 210 -0.08 -2.77 -2.52
N SER A 211 1.02 -2.63 -3.23
CA SER A 211 2.03 -3.70 -3.40
C SER A 211 3.35 -3.12 -3.89
N GLY A 212 4.47 -3.72 -3.49
CA GLY A 212 5.79 -3.38 -4.00
C GLY A 212 5.95 -3.61 -5.50
N VAL A 213 5.14 -4.48 -6.10
CA VAL A 213 5.13 -4.68 -7.56
C VAL A 213 4.64 -3.46 -8.34
N SER A 214 4.04 -2.46 -7.67
CA SER A 214 3.70 -1.17 -8.30
C SER A 214 4.89 -0.25 -8.49
N GLU A 215 6.00 -0.52 -7.82
CA GLU A 215 7.21 0.32 -7.82
C GLU A 215 8.30 -0.19 -8.79
N LEU A 216 8.14 -1.41 -9.29
CA LEU A 216 9.13 -2.11 -10.09
C LEU A 216 8.47 -2.77 -11.29
N PRO A 217 9.17 -2.93 -12.43
CA PRO A 217 8.72 -3.83 -13.49
C PRO A 217 8.54 -5.24 -12.91
N ALA A 218 7.32 -5.78 -13.00
CA ALA A 218 6.97 -7.10 -12.50
C ALA A 218 6.51 -8.01 -13.66
N PRO A 219 7.45 -8.68 -14.37
CA PRO A 219 7.11 -9.56 -15.48
C PRO A 219 6.13 -10.65 -15.04
N TYR A 220 5.23 -11.02 -15.95
CA TYR A 220 4.14 -12.01 -15.71
C TYR A 220 3.07 -11.60 -14.69
N LEU A 221 3.23 -10.44 -14.02
CA LEU A 221 2.22 -9.83 -13.15
C LEU A 221 1.64 -8.53 -13.74
N THR A 222 1.68 -8.38 -15.05
CA THR A 222 1.45 -7.13 -15.80
C THR A 222 0.18 -6.39 -15.37
N PHE A 223 -1.00 -7.03 -15.46
CA PHE A 223 -2.27 -6.37 -15.10
C PHE A 223 -2.44 -6.22 -13.58
N TYR A 224 -1.90 -7.15 -12.79
CA TYR A 224 -1.93 -7.06 -11.33
C TYR A 224 -1.08 -5.88 -10.84
N SER A 225 0.15 -5.75 -11.35
CA SER A 225 1.04 -4.62 -11.05
C SER A 225 0.40 -3.29 -11.46
N ALA A 226 -0.20 -3.23 -12.65
CA ALA A 226 -0.91 -2.04 -13.13
C ALA A 226 -2.10 -1.68 -12.24
N ALA A 227 -2.91 -2.66 -11.81
CA ALA A 227 -4.04 -2.44 -10.90
C ALA A 227 -3.57 -1.97 -9.50
N LYS A 228 -2.44 -2.48 -9.00
CA LYS A 228 -1.84 -2.01 -7.73
C LYS A 228 -1.25 -0.60 -7.85
N ALA A 229 -0.67 -0.25 -9.00
CA ALA A 229 -0.23 1.12 -9.28
C ALA A 229 -1.41 2.10 -9.36
N TYR A 230 -2.54 1.66 -9.98
CA TYR A 230 -3.79 2.41 -9.93
C TYR A 230 -4.21 2.71 -8.48
N ASN A 231 -4.26 1.70 -7.60
CA ASN A 231 -4.68 1.88 -6.21
C ASN A 231 -3.78 2.87 -5.45
N LYS A 232 -2.46 2.82 -5.68
CA LYS A 232 -1.52 3.78 -5.10
C LYS A 232 -1.83 5.21 -5.55
N THR A 233 -1.99 5.41 -6.86
CA THR A 233 -2.25 6.73 -7.44
C THR A 233 -3.65 7.25 -7.05
N PHE A 234 -4.67 6.39 -7.10
CA PHE A 234 -6.01 6.68 -6.63
C PHE A 234 -6.01 7.18 -5.17
N SER A 235 -5.35 6.45 -4.28
CA SER A 235 -5.26 6.82 -2.86
C SER A 235 -4.60 8.18 -2.65
N ALA A 236 -3.46 8.42 -3.34
CA ALA A 236 -2.73 9.67 -3.21
C ALA A 236 -3.51 10.88 -3.72
N ASN A 237 -4.26 10.70 -4.82
CA ASN A 237 -5.09 11.76 -5.40
C ASN A 237 -6.36 11.99 -4.56
N LEU A 238 -7.03 10.93 -4.11
CA LEU A 238 -8.18 11.06 -3.22
C LEU A 238 -7.79 11.76 -1.91
N ALA A 239 -6.63 11.42 -1.31
CA ALA A 239 -6.12 12.12 -0.14
C ALA A 239 -5.90 13.62 -0.40
N ALA A 240 -5.44 13.99 -1.61
CA ALA A 240 -5.25 15.39 -1.99
C ALA A 240 -6.59 16.11 -2.19
N GLU A 241 -7.56 15.43 -2.80
CA GLU A 241 -8.91 15.93 -3.06
C GLU A 241 -9.63 16.21 -1.74
N LEU A 242 -9.69 15.22 -0.84
CA LEU A 242 -10.35 15.39 0.45
C LEU A 242 -9.69 16.45 1.34
N GLN A 243 -8.37 16.64 1.22
CA GLN A 243 -7.67 17.70 1.92
C GLN A 243 -7.99 19.09 1.36
N ALA A 244 -8.34 19.20 0.08
CA ALA A 244 -8.72 20.45 -0.58
C ALA A 244 -10.21 20.82 -0.36
N GLU A 245 -11.04 19.85 -0.09
CA GLU A 245 -12.48 20.02 0.12
C GLU A 245 -12.80 20.46 1.56
N GLU A 246 -13.64 21.47 1.71
CA GLU A 246 -14.04 21.98 3.03
C GLU A 246 -14.82 20.92 3.83
N GLY A 247 -14.44 20.74 5.08
CA GLY A 247 -15.08 19.80 6.01
C GLY A 247 -14.58 18.35 5.88
N TRP A 248 -13.68 18.01 4.94
CA TRP A 248 -13.16 16.65 4.73
C TRP A 248 -11.79 16.39 5.36
N GLY A 249 -11.20 17.39 6.00
CA GLY A 249 -9.80 17.35 6.48
C GLY A 249 -9.48 16.27 7.52
N GLU A 250 -10.49 15.65 8.15
CA GLU A 250 -10.31 14.55 9.11
C GLU A 250 -10.59 13.16 8.52
N VAL A 251 -10.77 13.04 7.20
CA VAL A 251 -10.79 11.74 6.50
C VAL A 251 -9.42 11.49 5.88
N GLU A 252 -8.62 10.65 6.53
CA GLU A 252 -7.29 10.27 6.05
C GLU A 252 -7.39 9.17 4.99
N VAL A 253 -6.58 9.26 3.93
CA VAL A 253 -6.45 8.20 2.92
C VAL A 253 -4.99 7.78 2.78
N LEU A 254 -4.70 6.49 2.97
CA LEU A 254 -3.35 5.93 2.91
C LEU A 254 -3.26 4.79 1.89
N ALA A 255 -2.27 4.87 1.00
CA ALA A 255 -1.80 3.70 0.25
C ALA A 255 -0.70 3.01 1.06
N LEU A 256 -0.92 1.75 1.43
CA LEU A 256 -0.01 0.95 2.23
C LEU A 256 0.69 -0.07 1.34
N LEU A 257 1.97 0.15 1.04
CA LEU A 257 2.74 -0.73 0.17
C LEU A 257 3.18 -1.98 0.92
N VAL A 258 2.98 -3.14 0.32
CA VAL A 258 3.30 -4.44 0.90
C VAL A 258 4.28 -5.22 0.03
N GLY A 259 5.26 -5.84 0.66
CA GLY A 259 6.09 -6.88 0.05
C GLY A 259 5.45 -8.26 0.22
N MET A 260 6.23 -9.24 0.62
CA MET A 260 5.72 -10.58 0.94
C MET A 260 5.22 -10.64 2.38
N VAL A 261 4.05 -11.24 2.61
CA VAL A 261 3.46 -11.46 3.93
C VAL A 261 3.10 -12.92 4.07
N ALA A 262 3.36 -13.50 5.23
CA ALA A 262 2.99 -14.89 5.54
C ALA A 262 1.46 -15.01 5.57
N THR A 263 0.94 -15.73 4.59
CA THR A 263 -0.47 -16.04 4.38
C THR A 263 -0.61 -17.54 4.11
N ASN A 264 -1.83 -18.04 3.95
CA ASN A 264 -2.06 -19.45 3.68
C ASN A 264 -1.68 -19.90 2.26
N THR A 265 -1.01 -19.05 1.49
CA THR A 265 -0.50 -19.45 0.17
C THR A 265 0.77 -20.31 0.31
N PRO A 266 0.97 -21.34 -0.54
CA PRO A 266 2.12 -22.23 -0.42
C PRO A 266 3.48 -21.53 -0.41
N ALA A 267 3.61 -20.40 -1.13
CA ALA A 267 4.84 -19.63 -1.23
C ALA A 267 5.16 -18.78 0.02
N THR A 268 4.19 -18.54 0.90
CA THR A 268 4.33 -17.58 2.01
C THR A 268 3.73 -18.10 3.32
N ARG A 269 3.84 -19.42 3.60
CA ARG A 269 3.26 -20.03 4.82
C ARG A 269 4.00 -19.65 6.09
N GLU A 270 5.32 -19.51 6.02
CA GLU A 270 6.15 -19.28 7.19
C GLU A 270 6.52 -17.81 7.33
N ALA A 271 6.31 -17.27 8.51
CA ALA A 271 6.74 -15.92 8.84
C ALA A 271 8.26 -15.88 9.06
N SER A 272 8.89 -14.82 8.56
CA SER A 272 10.31 -14.52 8.76
C SER A 272 10.51 -13.02 8.96
N PHE A 273 11.76 -12.61 9.19
CA PHE A 273 12.09 -11.19 9.30
C PHE A 273 11.71 -10.37 8.05
N LEU A 274 11.84 -10.92 6.85
CA LEU A 274 11.46 -10.26 5.59
C LEU A 274 10.00 -10.55 5.17
N VAL A 275 9.36 -11.53 5.79
CA VAL A 275 7.99 -11.98 5.49
C VAL A 275 7.19 -11.98 6.78
N PRO A 276 6.63 -10.83 7.23
CA PRO A 276 5.92 -10.75 8.49
C PRO A 276 4.66 -11.61 8.47
N SER A 277 4.18 -12.01 9.67
CA SER A 277 2.86 -12.62 9.79
C SER A 277 1.76 -11.64 9.36
N ALA A 278 0.62 -12.16 8.90
CA ALA A 278 -0.51 -11.33 8.47
C ALA A 278 -0.98 -10.36 9.57
N ARG A 279 -1.12 -10.83 10.81
CA ARG A 279 -1.48 -10.00 11.96
C ARG A 279 -0.39 -8.97 12.29
N GLY A 280 0.89 -9.38 12.28
CA GLY A 280 2.02 -8.46 12.52
C GLY A 280 2.10 -7.36 11.47
N PHE A 281 1.85 -7.68 10.20
CA PHE A 281 1.78 -6.68 9.13
C PHE A 281 0.58 -5.74 9.33
N ALA A 282 -0.60 -6.26 9.66
CA ALA A 282 -1.78 -5.45 9.95
C ALA A 282 -1.53 -4.45 11.09
N ARG A 283 -0.86 -4.87 12.15
CA ARG A 283 -0.42 -3.98 13.26
C ARG A 283 0.44 -2.84 12.76
N CYS A 284 1.43 -3.11 11.89
CA CYS A 284 2.26 -2.06 11.30
C CYS A 284 1.44 -1.10 10.42
N CYS A 285 0.45 -1.62 9.68
CA CYS A 285 -0.47 -0.81 8.88
C CYS A 285 -1.31 0.13 9.74
N LEU A 286 -1.92 -0.38 10.81
CA LEU A 286 -2.69 0.43 11.76
C LEU A 286 -1.79 1.42 12.50
N GLY A 287 -0.53 1.03 12.74
CA GLY A 287 0.52 1.92 13.21
C GLY A 287 0.74 3.14 12.31
N ALA A 288 0.47 3.06 11.02
CA ALA A 288 0.65 4.17 10.08
C ALA A 288 -0.47 5.23 10.13
N VAL A 289 -1.63 4.93 10.71
CA VAL A 289 -2.77 5.86 10.79
C VAL A 289 -2.34 7.18 11.46
N GLY A 290 -2.72 8.30 10.85
CA GLY A 290 -2.38 9.65 11.29
C GLY A 290 -0.94 10.06 10.99
N CYS A 291 -0.24 9.40 10.04
CA CYS A 291 1.15 9.74 9.71
C CYS A 291 1.32 10.98 8.83
N GLY A 292 0.24 11.53 8.27
CA GLY A 292 0.27 12.68 7.39
C GLY A 292 0.90 12.42 6.01
N ARG A 293 1.19 11.15 5.67
CA ARG A 293 1.70 10.76 4.35
C ARG A 293 0.59 10.12 3.54
N ARG A 294 0.70 10.15 2.22
CA ARG A 294 -0.30 9.55 1.30
C ARG A 294 0.05 8.13 0.88
N VAL A 295 1.35 7.84 0.81
CA VAL A 295 1.88 6.52 0.42
C VAL A 295 2.97 6.14 1.40
N VAL A 296 2.89 4.95 1.99
CA VAL A 296 3.87 4.48 2.98
C VAL A 296 4.15 2.99 2.85
N TRP A 297 5.35 2.60 3.27
CA TRP A 297 5.73 1.22 3.56
C TRP A 297 5.57 1.01 5.07
N PRO A 298 4.48 0.41 5.56
CA PRO A 298 4.23 0.34 7.00
C PRO A 298 5.20 -0.59 7.75
N TYR A 299 5.70 -1.63 7.07
CA TYR A 299 6.68 -2.57 7.61
C TYR A 299 8.10 -2.15 7.19
N TRP A 300 8.94 -1.78 8.16
CA TRP A 300 10.24 -1.18 7.86
C TRP A 300 11.21 -2.08 7.04
N PRO A 301 11.23 -3.43 7.19
CA PRO A 301 12.06 -4.25 6.31
C PRO A 301 11.63 -4.18 4.85
N HIS A 302 10.31 -4.07 4.57
CA HIS A 302 9.83 -3.84 3.21
C HIS A 302 10.25 -2.45 2.69
N ALA A 303 10.22 -1.42 3.55
CA ALA A 303 10.68 -0.09 3.17
C ALA A 303 12.18 -0.07 2.79
N VAL A 304 13.00 -0.82 3.50
CA VAL A 304 14.44 -0.97 3.17
C VAL A 304 14.61 -1.83 1.92
N GLN A 305 13.92 -2.98 1.85
CA GLN A 305 14.08 -3.95 0.76
C GLN A 305 13.61 -3.37 -0.59
N PHE A 306 12.44 -2.77 -0.63
CA PHE A 306 11.85 -2.26 -1.88
C PHE A 306 12.09 -0.77 -2.08
N GLY A 307 11.80 0.05 -1.09
CA GLY A 307 11.96 1.51 -1.16
C GLY A 307 13.44 1.91 -1.27
N GLY A 308 14.32 1.24 -0.50
CA GLY A 308 15.76 1.43 -0.57
C GLY A 308 16.31 1.02 -1.94
N MET A 309 15.96 -0.18 -2.42
CA MET A 309 16.45 -0.68 -3.72
C MET A 309 16.05 0.25 -4.87
N VAL A 310 14.78 0.69 -4.91
CA VAL A 310 14.27 1.57 -5.98
C VAL A 310 14.99 2.93 -5.99
N GLY A 311 15.40 3.44 -4.82
CA GLY A 311 16.07 4.73 -4.71
C GLY A 311 17.57 4.71 -5.02
N TRP A 312 18.22 3.53 -5.00
CA TRP A 312 19.68 3.44 -5.07
C TRP A 312 20.20 2.62 -6.25
N LEU A 313 19.43 1.66 -6.78
CA LEU A 313 19.87 0.80 -7.86
C LEU A 313 19.40 1.28 -9.22
N PRO A 314 20.23 1.18 -10.27
CA PRO A 314 19.81 1.42 -11.63
C PRO A 314 18.65 0.47 -12.03
N GLY A 315 17.70 0.97 -12.84
CA GLY A 315 16.52 0.21 -13.23
C GLY A 315 16.80 -1.18 -13.83
N TRP A 316 17.85 -1.31 -14.62
CA TRP A 316 18.26 -2.60 -15.21
C TRP A 316 18.72 -3.63 -14.18
N VAL A 317 19.32 -3.20 -13.05
CA VAL A 317 19.68 -4.10 -11.93
C VAL A 317 18.42 -4.61 -11.24
N LEU A 318 17.48 -3.71 -10.99
CA LEU A 318 16.19 -4.04 -10.37
C LEU A 318 15.39 -5.01 -11.23
N GLU A 319 15.30 -4.74 -12.53
CA GLU A 319 14.62 -5.62 -13.48
C GLU A 319 15.22 -7.03 -13.49
N ARG A 320 16.55 -7.12 -13.50
CA ARG A 320 17.25 -8.40 -13.46
C ARG A 320 17.03 -9.17 -12.16
N ALA A 321 17.01 -8.47 -11.03
CA ALA A 321 16.69 -9.06 -9.72
C ALA A 321 15.25 -9.59 -9.67
N VAL A 322 14.28 -8.80 -10.15
CA VAL A 322 12.87 -9.21 -10.22
C VAL A 322 12.68 -10.40 -11.15
N LEU A 323 13.33 -10.39 -12.34
CA LEU A 323 13.30 -11.53 -13.26
C LEU A 323 13.83 -12.81 -12.63
N GLY A 324 14.91 -12.72 -11.83
CA GLY A 324 15.47 -13.87 -11.09
C GLY A 324 14.46 -14.45 -10.10
N ILE A 325 13.84 -13.60 -9.28
CA ILE A 325 12.81 -14.02 -8.29
C ILE A 325 11.61 -14.65 -9.00
N VAL A 326 11.12 -14.04 -10.06
CA VAL A 326 9.98 -14.55 -10.82
C VAL A 326 10.30 -15.88 -11.51
N ALA A 327 11.52 -16.05 -12.03
CA ALA A 327 11.95 -17.31 -12.66
C ALA A 327 11.96 -18.46 -11.63
N GLU A 328 12.46 -18.21 -10.41
CA GLU A 328 12.44 -19.18 -9.32
C GLU A 328 11.01 -19.58 -8.92
N GLU A 329 10.11 -18.58 -8.75
CA GLU A 329 8.72 -18.83 -8.40
C GLU A 329 7.94 -19.55 -9.50
N ARG A 330 8.21 -19.28 -10.78
CA ARG A 330 7.66 -20.04 -11.90
C ARG A 330 8.11 -21.49 -11.90
N GLY A 331 9.38 -21.74 -11.56
CA GLY A 331 9.94 -23.08 -11.42
C GLY A 331 9.22 -23.90 -10.33
N LYS A 332 8.98 -23.29 -9.16
CA LYS A 332 8.27 -23.90 -8.04
C LYS A 332 6.80 -24.22 -8.37
N ASN A 333 6.15 -23.39 -9.20
CA ASN A 333 4.74 -23.53 -9.55
C ASN A 333 4.49 -24.39 -10.82
N GLY A 334 5.50 -25.05 -11.36
CA GLY A 334 5.37 -25.92 -12.56
C GLY A 334 5.00 -25.17 -13.85
N VAL A 335 5.10 -23.83 -13.87
CA VAL A 335 4.76 -22.98 -15.03
C VAL A 335 5.97 -22.83 -15.98
N ALA A 336 7.11 -23.39 -15.64
CA ALA A 336 8.31 -23.40 -16.47
C ALA A 336 8.09 -24.29 -17.72
N GLY A 337 7.46 -23.73 -18.74
CA GLY A 337 7.57 -24.21 -20.11
C GLY A 337 9.02 -24.10 -20.57
N LYS A 338 9.43 -24.97 -21.48
CA LYS A 338 10.78 -25.15 -22.04
C LYS A 338 11.39 -23.91 -22.73
N ASP A 339 10.90 -22.73 -22.48
CA ASP A 339 11.36 -21.51 -23.14
C ASP A 339 12.48 -20.89 -22.30
N LYS A 340 13.68 -20.94 -22.83
CA LYS A 340 14.86 -20.24 -22.31
C LYS A 340 14.51 -18.76 -22.17
N VAL A 341 14.52 -18.28 -20.93
CA VAL A 341 14.56 -16.85 -20.63
C VAL A 341 15.93 -16.35 -21.10
N LEU A 342 15.94 -15.52 -22.13
CA LEU A 342 17.12 -14.84 -22.66
C LEU A 342 17.64 -13.80 -21.66
#